data_7be13c34981719ee8249e3379c85b8ce
#
_entry.id   7be13c34981719ee8249e3379c85b8ce
#
_cell.length_a   1.000
_cell.length_b   1.000
_cell.length_c   1.000
_cell.angle_alpha   90.00
_cell.angle_beta   90.00
_cell.angle_gamma   90.00
#
_symmetry.space_group_name_H-M   'P 1'
#
loop_
_entity.id
_entity.type
_entity.pdbx_description
1 polymer ?
#
loop_
_entity_poly.entity_id
_entity_poly.type
_entity_poly.pdbx_seq_one_letter_code
_entity_poly.pdbx_strand_id
1 'polypeptide(L)'
;MLKQNWRIISAIERIGDNLVIIAAFLGAYFGRSSLLFWNERLNLELPFEGYELLPLKEYFVVLLVGLIGYAIVLNMLGAYGSMRLSSVWRLFRVAFVSSAAVFCIVAAALFLLKYPISRSFIALFALLAGCGLALERYAVLKLLRFWRRHGRNYRNIVICGVGVQALRLTKELASRPELGIHVRAFADLRPQSAQRTDDIGRLREALSGTVQVGRLLQGVSDVAQAMKTYAIDEVIFTDVSSVMVEVEEVILICADQGVRTTIAADIFSIGLMKSEISYFGGMPLIHFQTPPGDSWHLAIKRAMDIVVSAVAILILAPVFVLLAIGVKSTRGPILFRQTRMGLNGRLFQMYKFRSMFVGAEKDLSSLKGSNEMSGPVFKMRDDPRITPFGRFMRRFSLDELPQLWNVFIGDMSLVGPRPPIPGEVGLYDRKSRRRLSMRPGLTCTWQVSGRNEIADFKDWVALDLDYIDNWSLMKDISLLLRTIPAVLIGTGAR
;
A
#
# COMPACT_ATOMS: atom_id res chain seq x y z
N MET A 1 -15.95 21.96 -23.82
CA MET A 1 -14.75 22.74 -24.17
C MET A 1 -13.45 22.26 -23.47
N LEU A 2 -13.39 22.06 -22.15
CA LEU A 2 -12.15 21.61 -21.49
C LEU A 2 -11.73 20.17 -21.82
N LYS A 3 -12.62 19.30 -22.28
CA LYS A 3 -12.33 17.91 -22.64
C LYS A 3 -11.57 17.78 -23.97
N GLN A 4 -11.90 18.58 -24.97
CA GLN A 4 -11.24 18.58 -26.29
C GLN A 4 -9.83 19.17 -26.25
N ASN A 5 -9.51 19.98 -25.22
CA ASN A 5 -8.28 20.73 -25.13
C ASN A 5 -7.38 20.27 -23.95
N TRP A 6 -7.43 18.97 -23.61
CA TRP A 6 -6.61 18.42 -22.52
C TRP A 6 -5.12 18.73 -22.72
N ARG A 7 -4.62 18.66 -23.94
CA ARG A 7 -3.24 19.02 -24.27
C ARG A 7 -2.93 20.47 -23.96
N ILE A 8 -3.89 21.39 -24.23
CA ILE A 8 -3.73 22.81 -23.91
C ILE A 8 -3.75 23.03 -22.40
N ILE A 9 -4.63 22.36 -21.67
CA ILE A 9 -4.71 22.49 -20.20
C ILE A 9 -3.43 21.99 -19.56
N SER A 10 -2.93 20.81 -19.96
CA SER A 10 -1.67 20.30 -19.44
C SER A 10 -0.46 21.17 -19.83
N ALA A 11 -0.50 21.86 -20.98
CA ALA A 11 0.51 22.84 -21.35
C ALA A 11 0.44 24.11 -20.46
N ILE A 12 -0.75 24.59 -20.15
CA ILE A 12 -0.95 25.73 -19.23
C ILE A 12 -0.47 25.38 -17.83
N GLU A 13 -0.79 24.18 -17.33
CA GLU A 13 -0.31 23.69 -16.02
C GLU A 13 1.23 23.61 -15.99
N ARG A 14 1.87 23.11 -17.06
CA ARG A 14 3.34 23.09 -17.16
C ARG A 14 3.96 24.48 -17.17
N ILE A 15 3.31 25.44 -17.84
CA ILE A 15 3.76 26.83 -17.85
C ILE A 15 3.63 27.42 -16.44
N GLY A 16 2.51 27.15 -15.73
CA GLY A 16 2.29 27.57 -14.36
C GLY A 16 3.36 27.00 -13.41
N ASP A 17 3.60 25.68 -13.47
CA ASP A 17 4.65 25.03 -12.69
C ASP A 17 6.03 25.68 -12.95
N ASN A 18 6.39 25.92 -14.20
CA ASN A 18 7.66 26.56 -14.54
C ASN A 18 7.78 27.99 -13.98
N LEU A 19 6.69 28.76 -14.02
CA LEU A 19 6.67 30.13 -13.43
C LEU A 19 6.84 30.06 -11.91
N VAL A 20 6.21 29.10 -11.23
CA VAL A 20 6.37 28.86 -9.79
C VAL A 20 7.81 28.47 -9.46
N ILE A 21 8.42 27.59 -10.25
CA ILE A 21 9.81 27.16 -10.05
C ILE A 21 10.78 28.33 -10.23
N ILE A 22 10.59 29.18 -11.28
CA ILE A 22 11.40 30.38 -11.49
C ILE A 22 11.21 31.38 -10.32
N ALA A 23 9.97 31.59 -9.88
CA ALA A 23 9.69 32.44 -8.74
C ALA A 23 10.35 31.92 -7.45
N ALA A 24 10.30 30.62 -7.21
CA ALA A 24 10.96 29.97 -6.07
C ALA A 24 12.49 30.10 -6.14
N PHE A 25 13.07 30.00 -7.33
CA PHE A 25 14.50 30.22 -7.56
C PHE A 25 14.91 31.65 -7.23
N LEU A 26 14.19 32.64 -7.75
CA LEU A 26 14.45 34.05 -7.44
C LEU A 26 14.20 34.35 -5.96
N GLY A 27 13.12 33.78 -5.38
CA GLY A 27 12.82 33.91 -3.96
C GLY A 27 13.92 33.33 -3.07
N ALA A 28 14.53 32.20 -3.48
CA ALA A 28 15.65 31.59 -2.76
C ALA A 28 16.91 32.46 -2.85
N TYR A 29 17.18 33.07 -4.01
CA TYR A 29 18.33 33.93 -4.20
C TYR A 29 18.21 35.24 -3.36
N PHE A 30 17.11 35.98 -3.51
CA PHE A 30 16.88 37.22 -2.76
C PHE A 30 16.62 36.97 -1.27
N GLY A 31 15.90 35.87 -0.93
CA GLY A 31 15.67 35.47 0.48
C GLY A 31 16.97 35.17 1.20
N ARG A 32 17.91 34.50 0.55
CA ARG A 32 19.22 34.27 1.14
C ARG A 32 20.03 35.55 1.29
N SER A 33 19.99 36.48 0.29
CA SER A 33 20.61 37.78 0.38
C SER A 33 20.09 38.56 1.59
N SER A 34 18.77 38.58 1.80
CA SER A 34 18.14 39.22 2.93
C SER A 34 18.51 38.57 4.27
N LEU A 35 18.56 37.20 4.33
CA LEU A 35 18.97 36.49 5.53
C LEU A 35 20.42 36.77 5.95
N LEU A 36 21.34 36.89 4.99
CA LEU A 36 22.71 37.26 5.27
C LEU A 36 22.79 38.73 5.82
N PHE A 37 22.06 39.63 5.21
CA PHE A 37 21.97 41.01 5.68
C PHE A 37 21.43 41.12 7.12
N TRP A 38 20.38 40.38 7.47
CA TRP A 38 19.81 40.38 8.81
C TRP A 38 20.69 39.62 9.80
N ASN A 39 21.40 38.57 9.40
CA ASN A 39 22.35 37.83 10.24
C ASN A 39 23.47 38.75 10.73
N GLU A 40 24.06 39.52 9.83
CA GLU A 40 25.09 40.52 10.16
C GLU A 40 24.54 41.62 11.07
N ARG A 41 23.35 42.12 10.78
CA ARG A 41 22.76 43.29 11.49
C ARG A 41 22.26 42.90 12.90
N LEU A 42 21.81 41.69 13.11
CA LEU A 42 21.23 41.22 14.37
C LEU A 42 22.17 40.32 15.16
N ASN A 43 23.38 40.03 14.69
CA ASN A 43 24.39 39.18 15.30
C ASN A 43 23.81 37.78 15.69
N LEU A 44 23.04 37.15 14.77
CA LEU A 44 22.26 35.97 15.07
C LEU A 44 23.06 34.67 15.10
N GLU A 45 24.39 34.67 14.83
CA GLU A 45 25.28 33.53 14.79
C GLU A 45 24.70 32.31 14.05
N LEU A 46 23.89 32.54 12.98
CA LEU A 46 23.34 31.47 12.21
C LEU A 46 24.46 30.75 11.44
N PRO A 47 24.42 29.42 11.31
CA PRO A 47 25.48 28.61 10.70
C PRO A 47 25.55 28.76 9.18
N PHE A 48 25.43 29.99 8.67
CA PHE A 48 25.52 30.31 7.24
C PHE A 48 26.89 30.86 6.84
N GLU A 49 27.91 30.63 7.67
CA GLU A 49 29.27 31.09 7.45
C GLU A 49 29.86 30.58 6.14
N GLY A 50 30.43 31.48 5.37
CA GLY A 50 31.56 31.22 4.49
C GLY A 50 31.35 31.29 2.98
N TYR A 51 30.15 31.61 2.44
CA TYR A 51 30.04 31.81 0.99
C TYR A 51 29.35 33.13 0.68
N GLU A 52 30.13 34.09 0.15
CA GLU A 52 29.59 35.26 -0.53
C GLU A 52 28.60 34.82 -1.59
N LEU A 53 27.52 35.59 -1.75
CA LEU A 53 26.56 35.34 -2.82
C LEU A 53 27.28 35.58 -4.16
N LEU A 54 27.41 34.51 -4.94
CA LEU A 54 27.87 34.62 -6.31
C LEU A 54 26.86 35.43 -7.15
N PRO A 55 27.30 36.06 -8.23
CA PRO A 55 26.38 36.74 -9.16
C PRO A 55 25.29 35.76 -9.64
N LEU A 56 24.07 36.29 -9.83
CA LEU A 56 22.88 35.47 -10.21
C LEU A 56 23.15 34.58 -11.43
N LYS A 57 24.01 35.01 -12.36
CA LYS A 57 24.38 34.24 -13.55
C LYS A 57 24.98 32.84 -13.22
N GLU A 58 25.71 32.72 -12.12
CA GLU A 58 26.32 31.47 -11.71
C GLU A 58 25.29 30.44 -11.21
N TYR A 59 24.13 30.92 -10.76
CA TYR A 59 23.03 30.08 -10.31
C TYR A 59 22.13 29.54 -11.45
N PHE A 60 22.29 30.05 -12.69
CA PHE A 60 21.47 29.61 -13.82
C PHE A 60 21.58 28.12 -14.11
N VAL A 61 22.74 27.51 -13.79
CA VAL A 61 22.93 26.05 -13.90
C VAL A 61 21.93 25.30 -12.99
N VAL A 62 21.71 25.82 -11.76
CA VAL A 62 20.74 25.25 -10.82
C VAL A 62 19.31 25.38 -11.37
N LEU A 63 18.98 26.56 -11.93
CA LEU A 63 17.67 26.78 -12.53
C LEU A 63 17.43 25.83 -13.70
N LEU A 64 18.40 25.66 -14.60
CA LEU A 64 18.27 24.80 -15.78
C LEU A 64 18.10 23.33 -15.36
N VAL A 65 18.98 22.84 -14.48
CA VAL A 65 18.89 21.45 -13.96
C VAL A 65 17.58 21.26 -13.18
N GLY A 66 17.17 22.27 -12.41
CA GLY A 66 15.91 22.27 -11.67
C GLY A 66 14.70 22.16 -12.60
N LEU A 67 14.58 23.02 -13.62
CA LEU A 67 13.46 22.99 -14.57
C LEU A 67 13.34 21.64 -15.28
N ILE A 68 14.47 21.09 -15.76
CA ILE A 68 14.48 19.77 -16.40
C ILE A 68 14.10 18.68 -15.40
N GLY A 69 14.67 18.73 -14.19
CA GLY A 69 14.37 17.75 -13.12
C GLY A 69 12.89 17.78 -12.74
N TYR A 70 12.30 18.97 -12.50
CA TYR A 70 10.87 19.08 -12.21
C TYR A 70 10.00 18.59 -13.36
N ALA A 71 10.34 18.94 -14.62
CA ALA A 71 9.58 18.49 -15.78
C ALA A 71 9.53 16.95 -15.88
N ILE A 72 10.65 16.28 -15.62
CA ILE A 72 10.74 14.81 -15.64
C ILE A 72 9.97 14.21 -14.45
N VAL A 73 10.28 14.64 -13.22
CA VAL A 73 9.72 14.05 -12.00
C VAL A 73 8.22 14.26 -11.88
N LEU A 74 7.72 15.46 -12.18
CA LEU A 74 6.27 15.75 -12.18
C LEU A 74 5.52 14.91 -13.20
N ASN A 75 6.12 14.69 -14.38
CA ASN A 75 5.52 13.82 -15.41
C ASN A 75 5.50 12.35 -14.94
N MET A 76 6.59 11.85 -14.35
CA MET A 76 6.67 10.48 -13.79
C MET A 76 5.67 10.25 -12.67
N LEU A 77 5.42 11.26 -11.81
CA LEU A 77 4.45 11.19 -10.72
C LEU A 77 2.99 11.37 -11.21
N GLY A 78 2.76 11.50 -12.52
CA GLY A 78 1.43 11.70 -13.08
C GLY A 78 0.75 12.99 -12.61
N ALA A 79 1.54 14.05 -12.42
CA ALA A 79 1.10 15.33 -11.90
C ALA A 79 0.04 16.02 -12.77
N TYR A 80 0.06 15.76 -14.07
CA TYR A 80 -0.79 16.37 -15.10
C TYR A 80 -2.06 15.54 -15.41
N GLY A 81 -2.42 14.61 -14.54
CA GLY A 81 -3.65 13.85 -14.65
C GLY A 81 -4.90 14.63 -14.21
N SER A 82 -6.09 14.05 -14.43
CA SER A 82 -7.36 14.69 -14.03
C SER A 82 -7.39 14.96 -12.52
N MET A 83 -7.52 16.23 -12.12
CA MET A 83 -7.64 16.64 -10.71
C MET A 83 -9.04 16.40 -10.12
N ARG A 84 -10.03 15.87 -10.90
CA ARG A 84 -11.42 15.75 -10.46
C ARG A 84 -11.58 14.86 -9.23
N LEU A 85 -10.93 13.68 -9.25
CA LEU A 85 -10.97 12.69 -8.17
C LEU A 85 -9.72 12.76 -7.26
N SER A 86 -8.84 13.75 -7.46
CA SER A 86 -7.63 13.87 -6.67
C SER A 86 -7.91 14.38 -5.27
N SER A 87 -7.34 13.72 -4.27
CA SER A 87 -7.33 14.20 -2.89
C SER A 87 -6.32 15.34 -2.72
N VAL A 88 -6.59 16.25 -1.78
CA VAL A 88 -5.66 17.33 -1.42
C VAL A 88 -4.30 16.77 -1.00
N TRP A 89 -4.31 15.68 -0.24
CA TRP A 89 -3.08 15.00 0.21
C TRP A 89 -2.21 14.52 -0.95
N ARG A 90 -2.82 14.02 -2.04
CA ARG A 90 -2.07 13.62 -3.24
C ARG A 90 -1.34 14.81 -3.87
N LEU A 91 -1.96 16.00 -3.92
CA LEU A 91 -1.34 17.18 -4.48
C LEU A 91 -0.10 17.61 -3.67
N PHE A 92 -0.23 17.67 -2.34
CA PHE A 92 0.89 17.96 -1.45
C PHE A 92 2.01 16.92 -1.60
N ARG A 93 1.66 15.63 -1.59
CA ARG A 93 2.64 14.56 -1.77
C ARG A 93 3.41 14.69 -3.08
N VAL A 94 2.73 14.96 -4.21
CA VAL A 94 3.38 15.12 -5.51
C VAL A 94 4.33 16.33 -5.49
N ALA A 95 3.91 17.48 -4.94
CA ALA A 95 4.73 18.68 -4.85
C ALA A 95 5.99 18.46 -3.99
N PHE A 96 5.86 17.90 -2.79
CA PHE A 96 7.00 17.73 -1.89
C PHE A 96 7.92 16.56 -2.31
N VAL A 97 7.38 15.47 -2.83
CA VAL A 97 8.21 14.37 -3.36
C VAL A 97 8.99 14.82 -4.59
N SER A 98 8.37 15.59 -5.50
CA SER A 98 9.10 16.14 -6.64
C SER A 98 10.22 17.10 -6.21
N SER A 99 9.95 17.94 -5.22
CA SER A 99 10.96 18.88 -4.70
C SER A 99 12.12 18.17 -4.00
N ALA A 100 11.85 17.12 -3.22
CA ALA A 100 12.89 16.31 -2.60
C ALA A 100 13.74 15.56 -3.65
N ALA A 101 13.10 15.00 -4.67
CA ALA A 101 13.83 14.34 -5.77
C ALA A 101 14.70 15.32 -6.56
N VAL A 102 14.18 16.51 -6.91
CA VAL A 102 14.94 17.53 -7.62
C VAL A 102 16.06 18.12 -6.76
N PHE A 103 15.85 18.28 -5.46
CA PHE A 103 16.93 18.61 -4.52
C PHE A 103 18.11 17.63 -4.65
N CYS A 104 17.84 16.34 -4.61
CA CYS A 104 18.88 15.31 -4.77
C CYS A 104 19.54 15.36 -6.16
N ILE A 105 18.77 15.56 -7.23
CA ILE A 105 19.30 15.68 -8.60
C ILE A 105 20.22 16.88 -8.73
N VAL A 106 19.78 18.06 -8.26
CA VAL A 106 20.57 19.30 -8.31
C VAL A 106 21.84 19.17 -7.45
N ALA A 107 21.71 18.62 -6.22
CA ALA A 107 22.86 18.41 -5.34
C ALA A 107 23.90 17.46 -5.97
N ALA A 108 23.45 16.37 -6.58
CA ALA A 108 24.33 15.43 -7.29
C ALA A 108 25.00 16.09 -8.51
N ALA A 109 24.25 16.83 -9.31
CA ALA A 109 24.78 17.52 -10.48
C ALA A 109 25.87 18.56 -10.09
N LEU A 110 25.63 19.37 -9.07
CA LEU A 110 26.59 20.34 -8.58
C LEU A 110 27.84 19.68 -7.97
N PHE A 111 27.67 18.56 -7.27
CA PHE A 111 28.79 17.76 -6.76
C PHE A 111 29.66 17.24 -7.89
N LEU A 112 29.06 16.65 -8.93
CA LEU A 112 29.78 16.11 -10.10
C LEU A 112 30.47 17.21 -10.91
N LEU A 113 29.82 18.35 -11.07
CA LEU A 113 30.36 19.51 -11.80
C LEU A 113 31.36 20.33 -10.96
N LYS A 114 31.54 19.99 -9.68
CA LYS A 114 32.38 20.74 -8.71
C LYS A 114 32.04 22.23 -8.63
N TYR A 115 30.75 22.55 -8.74
CA TYR A 115 30.27 23.93 -8.74
C TYR A 115 30.11 24.47 -7.30
N PRO A 116 30.71 25.61 -6.93
CA PRO A 116 30.76 26.11 -5.54
C PRO A 116 29.46 26.84 -5.15
N ILE A 117 28.31 26.19 -5.27
CA ILE A 117 27.01 26.75 -4.85
C ILE A 117 26.65 26.25 -3.45
N SER A 118 26.14 27.17 -2.65
CA SER A 118 25.74 26.90 -1.27
C SER A 118 24.61 25.88 -1.16
N ARG A 119 24.77 24.89 -0.28
CA ARG A 119 23.78 23.86 0.04
C ARG A 119 22.48 24.47 0.59
N SER A 120 22.58 25.54 1.39
CA SER A 120 21.41 26.25 1.95
C SER A 120 20.55 26.91 0.86
N PHE A 121 21.15 27.41 -0.24
CA PHE A 121 20.41 27.91 -1.38
C PHE A 121 19.58 26.81 -2.05
N ILE A 122 20.18 25.64 -2.29
CA ILE A 122 19.49 24.51 -2.93
C ILE A 122 18.33 24.03 -2.05
N ALA A 123 18.54 23.95 -0.74
CA ALA A 123 17.53 23.56 0.23
C ALA A 123 16.36 24.56 0.25
N LEU A 124 16.66 25.86 0.29
CA LEU A 124 15.66 26.93 0.27
C LEU A 124 14.89 26.95 -1.05
N PHE A 125 15.59 26.77 -2.18
CA PHE A 125 14.96 26.65 -3.49
C PHE A 125 13.98 25.48 -3.55
N ALA A 126 14.39 24.29 -3.12
CA ALA A 126 13.54 23.11 -3.12
C ALA A 126 12.33 23.26 -2.19
N LEU A 127 12.52 23.88 -1.02
CA LEU A 127 11.43 24.17 -0.08
C LEU A 127 10.43 25.17 -0.68
N LEU A 128 10.89 26.29 -1.22
CA LEU A 128 10.03 27.30 -1.83
C LEU A 128 9.30 26.77 -3.06
N ALA A 129 9.97 25.97 -3.90
CA ALA A 129 9.35 25.32 -5.04
C ALA A 129 8.28 24.30 -4.60
N GLY A 130 8.55 23.49 -3.58
CA GLY A 130 7.58 22.54 -3.02
C GLY A 130 6.35 23.23 -2.46
N CYS A 131 6.53 24.29 -1.67
CA CYS A 131 5.44 25.11 -1.14
C CYS A 131 4.67 25.82 -2.25
N GLY A 132 5.37 26.41 -3.21
CA GLY A 132 4.77 27.11 -4.35
C GLY A 132 3.93 26.20 -5.22
N LEU A 133 4.46 25.03 -5.61
CA LEU A 133 3.73 24.04 -6.38
C LEU A 133 2.52 23.48 -5.62
N ALA A 134 2.65 23.26 -4.31
CA ALA A 134 1.54 22.81 -3.47
C ALA A 134 0.43 23.86 -3.41
N LEU A 135 0.80 25.13 -3.23
CA LEU A 135 -0.14 26.27 -3.18
C LEU A 135 -0.84 26.50 -4.52
N GLU A 136 -0.08 26.49 -5.62
CA GLU A 136 -0.61 26.64 -6.98
C GLU A 136 -1.64 25.54 -7.27
N ARG A 137 -1.29 24.28 -7.07
CA ARG A 137 -2.18 23.14 -7.31
C ARG A 137 -3.41 23.15 -6.42
N TYR A 138 -3.26 23.57 -5.17
CA TYR A 138 -4.39 23.75 -4.25
C TYR A 138 -5.31 24.89 -4.71
N ALA A 139 -4.75 26.01 -5.17
CA ALA A 139 -5.50 27.13 -5.70
C ALA A 139 -6.29 26.73 -6.97
N VAL A 140 -5.63 26.03 -7.90
CA VAL A 140 -6.28 25.50 -9.11
C VAL A 140 -7.41 24.52 -8.74
N LEU A 141 -7.18 23.60 -7.80
CA LEU A 141 -8.22 22.67 -7.34
C LEU A 141 -9.41 23.42 -6.72
N LYS A 142 -9.18 24.43 -5.87
CA LYS A 142 -10.24 25.24 -5.27
C LYS A 142 -11.02 26.01 -6.34
N LEU A 143 -10.31 26.63 -7.29
CA LEU A 143 -10.93 27.36 -8.39
C LEU A 143 -11.82 26.45 -9.26
N LEU A 144 -11.30 25.27 -9.60
CA LEU A 144 -12.08 24.27 -10.35
C LEU A 144 -13.30 23.78 -9.58
N ARG A 145 -13.19 23.55 -8.27
CA ARG A 145 -14.31 23.18 -7.40
C ARG A 145 -15.35 24.31 -7.31
N PHE A 146 -14.91 25.53 -7.17
CA PHE A 146 -15.79 26.71 -7.16
C PHE A 146 -16.59 26.82 -8.46
N TRP A 147 -15.94 26.72 -9.64
CA TRP A 147 -16.64 26.77 -10.93
C TRP A 147 -17.64 25.63 -11.10
N ARG A 148 -17.30 24.41 -10.63
CA ARG A 148 -18.21 23.26 -10.70
C ARG A 148 -19.46 23.46 -9.83
N ARG A 149 -19.30 24.01 -8.63
CA ARG A 149 -20.46 24.36 -7.76
C ARG A 149 -21.40 25.38 -8.40
N HIS A 150 -20.87 26.25 -9.26
CA HIS A 150 -21.67 27.24 -10.00
C HIS A 150 -22.14 26.75 -11.38
N GLY A 151 -22.21 25.44 -11.59
CA GLY A 151 -22.77 24.84 -12.80
C GLY A 151 -21.88 24.95 -14.04
N ARG A 152 -20.57 25.26 -13.87
CA ARG A 152 -19.59 25.26 -14.96
C ARG A 152 -18.71 24.01 -14.88
N ASN A 153 -18.22 23.50 -16.04
CA ASN A 153 -17.33 22.37 -16.10
C ASN A 153 -17.89 21.08 -15.44
N TYR A 154 -19.19 20.83 -15.59
CA TYR A 154 -19.84 19.60 -15.17
C TYR A 154 -19.69 18.50 -16.21
N ARG A 155 -19.90 17.25 -15.77
CA ARG A 155 -20.00 16.06 -16.61
C ARG A 155 -21.36 15.40 -16.42
N ASN A 156 -22.01 15.11 -17.53
CA ASN A 156 -23.22 14.31 -17.53
C ASN A 156 -22.86 12.84 -17.64
N ILE A 157 -23.32 12.04 -16.70
CA ILE A 157 -23.10 10.61 -16.70
C ILE A 157 -24.40 9.83 -16.80
N VAL A 158 -24.32 8.64 -17.37
CA VAL A 158 -25.34 7.59 -17.28
C VAL A 158 -24.78 6.47 -16.43
N ILE A 159 -25.55 5.98 -15.47
CA ILE A 159 -25.21 4.83 -14.65
C ILE A 159 -26.00 3.63 -15.19
N CYS A 160 -25.28 2.65 -15.73
CA CYS A 160 -25.83 1.37 -16.15
C CYS A 160 -25.79 0.39 -14.96
N GLY A 161 -26.94 0.14 -14.40
CA GLY A 161 -27.20 -0.61 -13.19
C GLY A 161 -28.18 0.12 -12.27
N VAL A 162 -29.03 -0.62 -11.58
CA VAL A 162 -30.03 -0.08 -10.63
C VAL A 162 -29.96 -0.74 -9.25
N GLY A 163 -28.97 -1.61 -9.03
CA GLY A 163 -28.73 -2.32 -7.78
C GLY A 163 -28.07 -1.45 -6.69
N VAL A 164 -27.69 -2.11 -5.61
CA VAL A 164 -27.07 -1.50 -4.42
C VAL A 164 -25.82 -0.68 -4.76
N GLN A 165 -25.04 -1.12 -5.75
CA GLN A 165 -23.81 -0.44 -6.20
C GLN A 165 -24.14 0.91 -6.86
N ALA A 166 -25.15 0.95 -7.72
CA ALA A 166 -25.62 2.18 -8.35
C ALA A 166 -26.10 3.20 -7.30
N LEU A 167 -26.83 2.72 -6.29
CA LEU A 167 -27.30 3.55 -5.18
C LEU A 167 -26.13 4.11 -4.37
N ARG A 168 -25.14 3.27 -4.02
CA ARG A 168 -23.96 3.70 -3.28
C ARG A 168 -23.16 4.75 -4.04
N LEU A 169 -22.90 4.51 -5.33
CA LEU A 169 -22.22 5.47 -6.20
C LEU A 169 -22.95 6.79 -6.28
N THR A 170 -24.26 6.75 -6.45
CA THR A 170 -25.09 7.96 -6.56
C THR A 170 -25.10 8.78 -5.27
N LYS A 171 -25.22 8.12 -4.10
CA LYS A 171 -25.12 8.79 -2.80
C LYS A 171 -23.75 9.44 -2.60
N GLU A 172 -22.70 8.76 -2.97
CA GLU A 172 -21.34 9.31 -2.88
C GLU A 172 -21.13 10.50 -3.82
N LEU A 173 -21.67 10.45 -5.04
CA LEU A 173 -21.63 11.58 -5.97
C LEU A 173 -22.47 12.77 -5.48
N ALA A 174 -23.65 12.52 -4.91
CA ALA A 174 -24.52 13.54 -4.36
C ALA A 174 -23.91 14.25 -3.15
N SER A 175 -23.15 13.53 -2.32
CA SER A 175 -22.44 14.10 -1.16
C SER A 175 -21.27 15.01 -1.55
N ARG A 176 -20.83 14.98 -2.82
CA ARG A 176 -19.66 15.73 -3.33
C ARG A 176 -19.97 16.57 -4.56
N PRO A 177 -20.82 17.60 -4.46
CA PRO A 177 -21.22 18.44 -5.59
C PRO A 177 -20.02 19.16 -6.26
N GLU A 178 -18.91 19.34 -5.54
CA GLU A 178 -17.67 19.91 -6.07
C GLU A 178 -17.00 19.05 -7.16
N LEU A 179 -17.41 17.79 -7.32
CA LEU A 179 -16.94 16.96 -8.43
C LEU A 179 -17.60 17.41 -9.74
N GLY A 180 -18.73 18.09 -9.70
CA GLY A 180 -19.48 18.54 -10.86
C GLY A 180 -19.87 17.36 -11.77
N ILE A 181 -20.38 16.28 -11.19
CA ILE A 181 -20.88 15.10 -11.90
C ILE A 181 -22.39 15.08 -11.75
N HIS A 182 -23.11 15.09 -12.88
CA HIS A 182 -24.55 15.06 -12.91
C HIS A 182 -25.03 13.72 -13.47
N VAL A 183 -25.75 12.95 -12.69
CA VAL A 183 -26.39 11.71 -13.14
C VAL A 183 -27.62 12.09 -13.96
N ARG A 184 -27.58 11.90 -15.28
CA ARG A 184 -28.69 12.23 -16.19
C ARG A 184 -29.72 11.14 -16.33
N ALA A 185 -29.26 9.89 -16.27
CA ALA A 185 -30.15 8.73 -16.37
C ALA A 185 -29.54 7.53 -15.66
N PHE A 186 -30.41 6.62 -15.26
CA PHE A 186 -30.06 5.25 -14.92
C PHE A 186 -30.50 4.34 -16.04
N ALA A 187 -29.73 3.34 -16.38
CA ALA A 187 -30.08 2.34 -17.36
C ALA A 187 -30.09 0.95 -16.71
N ASP A 188 -31.16 0.22 -16.91
CA ASP A 188 -31.24 -1.18 -16.53
C ASP A 188 -31.17 -2.05 -17.78
N LEU A 189 -30.07 -2.78 -17.93
CA LEU A 189 -29.81 -3.67 -19.05
C LEU A 189 -30.34 -5.09 -18.83
N ARG A 190 -30.79 -5.41 -17.60
CA ARG A 190 -31.30 -6.74 -17.25
C ARG A 190 -32.67 -7.02 -17.89
N PRO A 191 -32.96 -8.28 -18.18
CA PRO A 191 -34.30 -8.67 -18.60
C PRO A 191 -35.34 -8.39 -17.48
N GLN A 192 -36.61 -8.29 -17.83
CA GLN A 192 -37.65 -8.05 -16.85
C GLN A 192 -37.76 -9.18 -15.84
N SER A 193 -37.65 -8.84 -14.54
CA SER A 193 -37.79 -9.77 -13.41
C SER A 193 -38.40 -9.07 -12.20
N ALA A 194 -38.94 -9.83 -11.25
CA ALA A 194 -39.49 -9.28 -10.00
C ALA A 194 -38.42 -8.52 -9.19
N GLN A 195 -37.22 -9.05 -9.15
CA GLN A 195 -36.05 -8.42 -8.44
C GLN A 195 -35.65 -7.08 -9.06
N ARG A 196 -35.76 -6.95 -10.39
CA ARG A 196 -35.59 -5.68 -11.10
C ARG A 196 -36.53 -4.60 -10.61
N THR A 197 -37.80 -4.93 -10.48
CA THR A 197 -38.86 -3.98 -10.06
C THR A 197 -38.62 -3.49 -8.63
N ASP A 198 -38.19 -4.38 -7.73
CA ASP A 198 -37.85 -4.04 -6.35
C ASP A 198 -36.62 -3.14 -6.25
N ASP A 199 -35.56 -3.45 -7.00
CA ASP A 199 -34.31 -2.62 -7.06
C ASP A 199 -34.59 -1.21 -7.59
N ILE A 200 -35.45 -1.07 -8.62
CA ILE A 200 -35.87 0.21 -9.17
C ILE A 200 -36.68 0.99 -8.14
N GLY A 201 -37.58 0.31 -7.41
CA GLY A 201 -38.38 0.90 -6.34
C GLY A 201 -37.47 1.49 -5.25
N ARG A 202 -36.51 0.70 -4.75
CA ARG A 202 -35.53 1.12 -3.74
C ARG A 202 -34.65 2.28 -4.22
N LEU A 203 -34.19 2.24 -5.48
CA LEU A 203 -33.42 3.33 -6.07
C LEU A 203 -34.21 4.62 -6.12
N ARG A 204 -35.47 4.56 -6.57
CA ARG A 204 -36.39 5.72 -6.69
C ARG A 204 -36.69 6.31 -5.31
N GLU A 205 -37.03 5.48 -4.32
CA GLU A 205 -37.30 5.89 -2.94
C GLU A 205 -36.07 6.53 -2.28
N ALA A 206 -34.90 5.92 -2.41
CA ALA A 206 -33.68 6.40 -1.79
C ALA A 206 -33.11 7.70 -2.43
N LEU A 207 -33.56 8.03 -3.64
CA LEU A 207 -33.16 9.26 -4.37
C LEU A 207 -34.25 10.34 -4.35
N SER A 208 -35.46 10.02 -3.87
CA SER A 208 -36.57 10.98 -3.74
C SER A 208 -36.18 12.03 -2.68
N GLY A 209 -35.76 13.20 -3.13
CA GLY A 209 -35.34 14.33 -2.29
C GLY A 209 -33.87 14.77 -2.38
N THR A 210 -33.00 13.96 -2.95
CA THR A 210 -31.55 14.28 -2.97
C THR A 210 -31.01 14.53 -4.38
N VAL A 211 -31.58 13.92 -5.39
CA VAL A 211 -31.14 14.05 -6.81
C VAL A 211 -32.41 14.10 -7.65
N GLN A 212 -32.50 15.03 -8.63
CA GLN A 212 -33.47 14.86 -9.70
C GLN A 212 -33.19 13.52 -10.37
N VAL A 213 -34.00 12.50 -10.04
CA VAL A 213 -33.86 11.16 -10.62
C VAL A 213 -33.97 11.29 -12.12
N GLY A 214 -32.82 11.13 -12.79
CA GLY A 214 -32.80 11.12 -14.24
C GLY A 214 -33.72 10.03 -14.78
N ARG A 215 -34.04 10.12 -16.06
CA ARG A 215 -34.90 9.16 -16.75
C ARG A 215 -34.35 7.73 -16.57
N LEU A 216 -35.22 6.79 -16.23
CA LEU A 216 -34.89 5.36 -16.24
C LEU A 216 -34.95 4.85 -17.67
N LEU A 217 -33.83 4.38 -18.19
CA LEU A 217 -33.70 3.78 -19.52
C LEU A 217 -33.80 2.24 -19.40
N GLN A 218 -34.40 1.61 -20.39
CA GLN A 218 -34.61 0.16 -20.40
C GLN A 218 -33.94 -0.48 -21.62
N GLY A 219 -32.88 -1.25 -21.37
CA GLY A 219 -32.15 -1.92 -22.44
C GLY A 219 -31.20 -1.01 -23.20
N VAL A 220 -30.48 -1.61 -24.15
CA VAL A 220 -29.43 -0.97 -24.94
C VAL A 220 -29.98 0.13 -25.86
N SER A 221 -31.15 -0.12 -26.48
CA SER A 221 -31.80 0.82 -27.42
C SER A 221 -32.09 2.17 -26.78
N ASP A 222 -32.58 2.18 -25.52
CA ASP A 222 -32.90 3.42 -24.81
C ASP A 222 -31.62 4.19 -24.45
N VAL A 223 -30.53 3.47 -24.11
CA VAL A 223 -29.22 4.09 -23.87
C VAL A 223 -28.71 4.75 -25.14
N ALA A 224 -28.77 4.04 -26.27
CA ALA A 224 -28.37 4.57 -27.59
C ALA A 224 -29.19 5.81 -27.97
N GLN A 225 -30.50 5.82 -27.72
CA GLN A 225 -31.40 6.95 -27.97
C GLN A 225 -31.08 8.13 -27.04
N ALA A 226 -30.82 7.86 -25.75
CA ALA A 226 -30.46 8.90 -24.76
C ALA A 226 -29.13 9.57 -25.15
N MET A 227 -28.16 8.84 -25.67
CA MET A 227 -26.88 9.38 -26.13
C MET A 227 -27.03 10.29 -27.35
N LYS A 228 -28.02 10.07 -28.18
CA LYS A 228 -28.36 10.96 -29.31
C LYS A 228 -29.08 12.24 -28.85
N THR A 229 -29.85 12.14 -27.78
CA THR A 229 -30.72 13.23 -27.30
C THR A 229 -30.00 14.14 -26.29
N TYR A 230 -29.12 13.58 -25.48
CA TYR A 230 -28.44 14.30 -24.40
C TYR A 230 -26.91 14.28 -24.61
N ALA A 231 -26.25 15.37 -24.22
CA ALA A 231 -24.79 15.40 -24.16
C ALA A 231 -24.32 14.56 -22.96
N ILE A 232 -23.99 13.29 -23.20
CA ILE A 232 -23.46 12.35 -22.22
C ILE A 232 -21.94 12.32 -22.33
N ASP A 233 -21.26 12.49 -21.23
CA ASP A 233 -19.81 12.53 -21.15
C ASP A 233 -19.18 11.19 -20.80
N GLU A 234 -19.90 10.38 -20.01
CA GLU A 234 -19.37 9.11 -19.50
C GLU A 234 -20.55 8.16 -19.15
N VAL A 235 -20.33 6.88 -19.43
CA VAL A 235 -21.24 5.81 -19.03
C VAL A 235 -20.52 4.96 -18.00
N ILE A 236 -21.13 4.76 -16.82
CA ILE A 236 -20.56 3.98 -15.73
C ILE A 236 -21.39 2.72 -15.51
N PHE A 237 -20.76 1.56 -15.66
CA PHE A 237 -21.38 0.26 -15.41
C PHE A 237 -21.14 -0.14 -13.95
N THR A 238 -22.22 -0.41 -13.21
CA THR A 238 -22.17 -0.83 -11.80
C THR A 238 -22.63 -2.28 -11.59
N ASP A 239 -23.28 -2.88 -12.59
CA ASP A 239 -23.76 -4.25 -12.56
C ASP A 239 -23.43 -4.90 -13.91
N VAL A 240 -22.31 -5.62 -13.96
CA VAL A 240 -21.76 -6.17 -15.21
C VAL A 240 -21.95 -7.69 -15.29
N SER A 241 -21.94 -8.37 -14.14
CA SER A 241 -21.88 -9.83 -14.08
C SER A 241 -23.08 -10.55 -14.70
N SER A 242 -24.26 -9.92 -14.67
CA SER A 242 -25.51 -10.50 -15.15
C SER A 242 -25.86 -10.10 -16.58
N VAL A 243 -25.14 -9.14 -17.19
CA VAL A 243 -25.52 -8.50 -18.45
C VAL A 243 -24.29 -8.19 -19.33
N MET A 244 -23.36 -9.12 -19.42
CA MET A 244 -22.07 -8.92 -20.08
C MET A 244 -22.21 -8.60 -21.57
N VAL A 245 -23.17 -9.25 -22.27
CA VAL A 245 -23.42 -9.04 -23.70
C VAL A 245 -23.97 -7.64 -23.96
N GLU A 246 -24.94 -7.22 -23.17
CA GLU A 246 -25.56 -5.90 -23.27
C GLU A 246 -24.56 -4.78 -22.91
N VAL A 247 -23.66 -5.06 -21.97
CA VAL A 247 -22.55 -4.14 -21.61
C VAL A 247 -21.59 -3.98 -22.77
N GLU A 248 -21.21 -5.06 -23.45
CA GLU A 248 -20.33 -5.01 -24.62
C GLU A 248 -20.97 -4.16 -25.73
N GLU A 249 -22.24 -4.37 -26.02
CA GLU A 249 -22.97 -3.61 -27.04
C GLU A 249 -23.01 -2.11 -26.71
N VAL A 250 -23.30 -1.75 -25.45
CA VAL A 250 -23.29 -0.34 -25.01
C VAL A 250 -21.87 0.25 -25.08
N ILE A 251 -20.82 -0.52 -24.77
CA ILE A 251 -19.42 -0.06 -24.89
C ILE A 251 -19.10 0.27 -26.35
N LEU A 252 -19.51 -0.58 -27.29
CA LEU A 252 -19.30 -0.33 -28.73
C LEU A 252 -20.03 0.93 -29.19
N ILE A 253 -21.31 1.12 -28.79
CA ILE A 253 -22.07 2.33 -29.09
C ILE A 253 -21.38 3.58 -28.51
N CYS A 254 -20.86 3.49 -27.28
CA CYS A 254 -20.10 4.57 -26.66
C CYS A 254 -18.82 4.89 -27.40
N ALA A 255 -18.08 3.85 -27.83
CA ALA A 255 -16.84 3.99 -28.60
C ALA A 255 -17.09 4.73 -29.92
N ASP A 256 -18.11 4.35 -30.68
CA ASP A 256 -18.51 5.00 -31.94
C ASP A 256 -18.84 6.48 -31.77
N GLN A 257 -19.37 6.87 -30.60
CA GLN A 257 -19.72 8.26 -30.29
C GLN A 257 -18.62 9.01 -29.51
N GLY A 258 -17.49 8.38 -29.24
CA GLY A 258 -16.39 8.96 -28.44
C GLY A 258 -16.75 9.23 -26.99
N VAL A 259 -17.75 8.53 -26.44
CA VAL A 259 -18.17 8.63 -25.04
C VAL A 259 -17.31 7.69 -24.20
N ARG A 260 -16.81 8.19 -23.09
CA ARG A 260 -16.00 7.39 -22.16
C ARG A 260 -16.85 6.34 -21.46
N THR A 261 -16.35 5.13 -21.36
CA THR A 261 -16.96 4.05 -20.56
C THR A 261 -16.09 3.74 -19.35
N THR A 262 -16.72 3.45 -18.22
CA THR A 262 -16.05 3.10 -16.96
C THR A 262 -16.82 1.95 -16.31
N ILE A 263 -16.12 0.88 -15.95
CA ILE A 263 -16.68 -0.23 -15.19
C ILE A 263 -16.31 -0.03 -13.73
N ALA A 264 -17.30 -0.01 -12.83
CA ALA A 264 -17.04 -0.02 -11.40
C ALA A 264 -16.41 -1.37 -11.02
N ALA A 265 -15.21 -1.34 -10.42
CA ALA A 265 -14.37 -2.51 -10.20
C ALA A 265 -14.92 -3.53 -9.18
N ASP A 266 -16.09 -3.29 -8.60
CA ASP A 266 -16.75 -4.20 -7.64
C ASP A 266 -17.54 -5.32 -8.34
N ILE A 267 -16.94 -5.88 -9.41
CA ILE A 267 -17.54 -6.92 -10.26
C ILE A 267 -17.96 -8.16 -9.45
N PHE A 268 -17.29 -8.41 -8.32
CA PHE A 268 -17.48 -9.64 -7.54
C PHE A 268 -17.89 -9.43 -6.08
N SER A 269 -18.26 -8.22 -5.65
CA SER A 269 -18.62 -7.90 -4.24
C SER A 269 -17.55 -8.34 -3.21
N ILE A 270 -16.27 -8.34 -3.60
CA ILE A 270 -15.16 -8.84 -2.78
C ILE A 270 -14.49 -7.65 -2.09
N GLY A 271 -15.11 -7.11 -1.06
CA GLY A 271 -14.70 -5.88 -0.36
C GLY A 271 -13.31 -5.87 0.30
N LEU A 272 -12.56 -6.97 0.24
CA LEU A 272 -11.23 -7.11 0.85
C LEU A 272 -10.08 -7.20 -0.17
N MET A 273 -10.38 -7.23 -1.46
CA MET A 273 -9.35 -7.38 -2.50
C MET A 273 -9.05 -6.06 -3.19
N LYS A 274 -7.77 -5.81 -3.42
CA LYS A 274 -7.32 -4.74 -4.33
C LYS A 274 -7.27 -5.29 -5.74
N SER A 275 -7.84 -4.54 -6.69
CA SER A 275 -7.74 -4.87 -8.11
C SER A 275 -6.66 -4.01 -8.78
N GLU A 276 -5.80 -4.65 -9.55
CA GLU A 276 -4.78 -4.00 -10.39
C GLU A 276 -4.95 -4.45 -11.82
N ILE A 277 -4.75 -3.54 -12.78
CA ILE A 277 -4.84 -3.85 -14.20
C ILE A 277 -3.41 -3.90 -14.76
N SER A 278 -3.07 -5.01 -15.39
CA SER A 278 -1.84 -5.16 -16.17
C SER A 278 -2.16 -5.51 -17.63
N TYR A 279 -1.16 -5.51 -18.49
CA TYR A 279 -1.33 -5.86 -19.91
C TYR A 279 -0.32 -6.94 -20.29
N PHE A 280 -0.81 -7.99 -20.95
CA PHE A 280 0.02 -9.04 -21.50
C PHE A 280 -0.36 -9.27 -22.98
N GLY A 281 0.57 -9.06 -23.90
CA GLY A 281 0.32 -9.20 -25.33
C GLY A 281 -0.83 -8.33 -25.88
N GLY A 282 -1.08 -7.15 -25.25
CA GLY A 282 -2.21 -6.28 -25.60
C GLY A 282 -3.54 -6.64 -24.90
N MET A 283 -3.60 -7.77 -24.19
CA MET A 283 -4.77 -8.20 -23.41
C MET A 283 -4.73 -7.58 -22.00
N PRO A 284 -5.77 -6.85 -21.56
CA PRO A 284 -5.85 -6.38 -20.19
C PRO A 284 -6.16 -7.54 -19.23
N LEU A 285 -5.37 -7.66 -18.17
CA LEU A 285 -5.54 -8.63 -17.11
C LEU A 285 -5.93 -7.88 -15.81
N ILE A 286 -6.99 -8.32 -15.16
CA ILE A 286 -7.40 -7.79 -13.86
C ILE A 286 -6.90 -8.75 -12.77
N HIS A 287 -5.99 -8.29 -11.94
CA HIS A 287 -5.46 -9.06 -10.82
C HIS A 287 -6.23 -8.71 -9.55
N PHE A 288 -6.73 -9.71 -8.86
CA PHE A 288 -7.34 -9.56 -7.54
C PHE A 288 -6.36 -10.06 -6.48
N GLN A 289 -5.89 -9.17 -5.62
CA GLN A 289 -4.92 -9.49 -4.58
C GLN A 289 -5.47 -9.11 -3.20
N THR A 290 -5.28 -9.99 -2.22
CA THR A 290 -5.48 -9.65 -0.80
C THR A 290 -4.25 -8.93 -0.27
N PRO A 291 -4.40 -7.94 0.67
CA PRO A 291 -3.25 -7.35 1.36
C PRO A 291 -2.39 -8.39 2.09
N PRO A 292 -1.06 -8.17 2.18
CA PRO A 292 -0.32 -7.13 1.51
C PRO A 292 -0.07 -7.50 0.05
N GLY A 293 -0.55 -6.66 -0.88
CA GLY A 293 -0.21 -6.79 -2.31
C GLY A 293 1.26 -6.48 -2.58
N ASP A 294 1.71 -6.75 -3.81
CA ASP A 294 3.07 -6.40 -4.26
C ASP A 294 3.31 -4.91 -4.07
N SER A 295 4.22 -4.56 -3.18
CA SER A 295 4.59 -3.17 -2.90
C SER A 295 6.08 -3.04 -2.63
N TRP A 296 6.63 -1.88 -2.94
CA TRP A 296 8.02 -1.56 -2.63
C TRP A 296 8.33 -1.67 -1.11
N HIS A 297 7.31 -1.55 -0.24
CA HIS A 297 7.44 -1.79 1.20
C HIS A 297 7.84 -3.23 1.53
N LEU A 298 7.34 -4.22 0.76
CA LEU A 298 7.77 -5.62 0.92
C LEU A 298 9.22 -5.82 0.48
N ALA A 299 9.72 -5.05 -0.49
CA ALA A 299 11.13 -5.06 -0.86
C ALA A 299 12.00 -4.50 0.27
N ILE A 300 11.58 -3.40 0.91
CA ILE A 300 12.26 -2.86 2.10
C ILE A 300 12.23 -3.86 3.26
N LYS A 301 11.06 -4.48 3.53
CA LYS A 301 10.95 -5.55 4.51
C LYS A 301 11.98 -6.65 4.24
N ARG A 302 12.10 -7.09 2.99
CA ARG A 302 13.06 -8.13 2.61
C ARG A 302 14.51 -7.70 2.82
N ALA A 303 14.86 -6.47 2.46
CA ALA A 303 16.19 -5.91 2.72
C ALA A 303 16.49 -5.87 4.23
N MET A 304 15.53 -5.43 5.04
CA MET A 304 15.63 -5.44 6.50
C MET A 304 15.82 -6.87 7.05
N ASP A 305 15.03 -7.84 6.57
CA ASP A 305 15.17 -9.25 6.95
C ASP A 305 16.58 -9.78 6.68
N ILE A 306 17.14 -9.50 5.50
CA ILE A 306 18.49 -9.93 5.12
C ILE A 306 19.55 -9.28 6.00
N VAL A 307 19.52 -7.95 6.13
CA VAL A 307 20.54 -7.21 6.88
C VAL A 307 20.52 -7.60 8.35
N VAL A 308 19.33 -7.57 8.98
CA VAL A 308 19.22 -7.87 10.41
C VAL A 308 19.57 -9.33 10.71
N SER A 309 19.12 -10.29 9.88
CA SER A 309 19.46 -11.70 10.09
C SER A 309 20.97 -11.98 9.88
N ALA A 310 21.60 -11.37 8.87
CA ALA A 310 23.03 -11.49 8.64
C ALA A 310 23.85 -10.96 9.82
N VAL A 311 23.53 -9.75 10.28
CA VAL A 311 24.18 -9.12 11.44
C VAL A 311 23.96 -9.96 12.70
N ALA A 312 22.74 -10.44 12.93
CA ALA A 312 22.42 -11.28 14.07
C ALA A 312 23.20 -12.61 14.04
N ILE A 313 23.31 -13.28 12.90
CA ILE A 313 24.10 -14.51 12.76
C ILE A 313 25.57 -14.25 13.09
N LEU A 314 26.16 -13.15 12.60
CA LEU A 314 27.56 -12.80 12.86
C LEU A 314 27.80 -12.50 14.36
N ILE A 315 26.94 -11.67 14.97
CA ILE A 315 27.08 -11.29 16.38
C ILE A 315 26.86 -12.49 17.31
N LEU A 316 25.87 -13.34 16.98
CA LEU A 316 25.52 -14.51 17.81
C LEU A 316 26.35 -15.76 17.46
N ALA A 317 27.32 -15.70 16.54
CA ALA A 317 28.16 -16.84 16.17
C ALA A 317 28.84 -17.53 17.38
N PRO A 318 29.42 -16.82 18.39
CA PRO A 318 29.93 -17.47 19.58
C PRO A 318 28.86 -18.23 20.38
N VAL A 319 27.63 -17.64 20.46
CA VAL A 319 26.49 -18.27 21.14
C VAL A 319 26.05 -19.53 20.41
N PHE A 320 26.02 -19.52 19.08
CA PHE A 320 25.76 -20.72 18.27
C PHE A 320 26.72 -21.87 18.59
N VAL A 321 28.01 -21.57 18.72
CA VAL A 321 29.03 -22.57 19.08
C VAL A 321 28.79 -23.13 20.48
N LEU A 322 28.54 -22.27 21.47
CA LEU A 322 28.26 -22.69 22.83
C LEU A 322 27.00 -23.57 22.94
N LEU A 323 25.92 -23.17 22.24
CA LEU A 323 24.68 -23.95 22.20
C LEU A 323 24.90 -25.28 21.49
N ALA A 324 25.68 -25.32 20.41
CA ALA A 324 26.01 -26.55 19.68
C ALA A 324 26.78 -27.56 20.59
N ILE A 325 27.71 -27.06 21.40
CA ILE A 325 28.46 -27.88 22.38
C ILE A 325 27.46 -28.40 23.45
N GLY A 326 26.57 -27.54 23.98
CA GLY A 326 25.56 -27.93 24.97
C GLY A 326 24.57 -28.96 24.44
N VAL A 327 24.12 -28.86 23.20
CA VAL A 327 23.25 -29.86 22.56
C VAL A 327 23.98 -31.20 22.37
N LYS A 328 25.30 -31.16 22.11
CA LYS A 328 26.13 -32.37 21.94
C LYS A 328 26.30 -33.17 23.22
N SER A 329 25.93 -32.61 24.41
CA SER A 329 25.92 -33.36 25.68
C SER A 329 24.95 -34.59 25.65
N THR A 330 23.99 -34.56 24.73
CA THR A 330 23.10 -35.66 24.43
C THR A 330 23.44 -36.27 23.07
N ARG A 331 23.31 -37.63 22.93
CA ARG A 331 23.59 -38.32 21.66
C ARG A 331 22.63 -37.84 20.56
N GLY A 332 23.15 -37.56 19.37
CA GLY A 332 22.35 -37.23 18.18
C GLY A 332 22.82 -35.94 17.43
N PRO A 333 22.09 -35.49 16.40
CA PRO A 333 22.43 -34.31 15.61
C PRO A 333 22.26 -33.01 16.41
N ILE A 334 23.06 -32.01 16.12
CA ILE A 334 23.00 -30.68 16.75
C ILE A 334 21.73 -29.95 16.32
N LEU A 335 21.45 -29.97 15.01
CA LEU A 335 20.30 -29.32 14.41
C LEU A 335 19.16 -30.32 14.19
N PHE A 336 17.99 -29.87 14.53
CA PHE A 336 16.72 -30.50 14.16
C PHE A 336 16.16 -29.81 12.93
N ARG A 337 15.68 -30.58 11.97
CA ARG A 337 15.07 -30.11 10.73
C ARG A 337 13.63 -30.58 10.67
N GLN A 338 12.74 -29.66 10.37
CA GLN A 338 11.32 -29.99 10.23
C GLN A 338 10.72 -29.31 9.00
N THR A 339 10.03 -30.09 8.18
CA THR A 339 9.30 -29.56 7.04
C THR A 339 8.14 -28.68 7.51
N ARG A 340 8.10 -27.46 7.03
CA ARG A 340 7.05 -26.45 7.34
C ARG A 340 6.49 -25.88 6.04
N MET A 341 5.30 -25.28 6.14
CA MET A 341 4.71 -24.54 5.04
C MET A 341 4.99 -23.04 5.18
N GLY A 342 5.47 -22.46 4.10
CA GLY A 342 5.75 -21.03 3.95
C GLY A 342 4.74 -20.31 3.05
N LEU A 343 5.20 -19.23 2.40
CA LEU A 343 4.40 -18.41 1.51
C LEU A 343 3.72 -19.25 0.43
N ASN A 344 2.40 -19.05 0.28
CA ASN A 344 1.55 -19.74 -0.68
C ASN A 344 1.62 -21.29 -0.59
N GLY A 345 1.90 -21.82 0.60
CA GLY A 345 1.95 -23.26 0.84
C GLY A 345 3.24 -23.95 0.37
N ARG A 346 4.29 -23.19 0.00
CA ARG A 346 5.59 -23.78 -0.38
C ARG A 346 6.24 -24.45 0.81
N LEU A 347 6.71 -25.66 0.61
CA LEU A 347 7.41 -26.41 1.65
C LEU A 347 8.85 -25.91 1.79
N PHE A 348 9.34 -25.79 3.03
CA PHE A 348 10.73 -25.49 3.34
C PHE A 348 11.21 -26.25 4.58
N GLN A 349 12.53 -26.35 4.75
CA GLN A 349 13.14 -26.99 5.92
C GLN A 349 13.43 -25.92 6.97
N MET A 350 12.70 -25.94 8.08
CA MET A 350 12.94 -25.07 9.22
C MET A 350 14.03 -25.66 10.11
N TYR A 351 15.02 -24.86 10.47
CA TYR A 351 16.15 -25.25 11.32
C TYR A 351 15.94 -24.82 12.76
N LYS A 352 16.21 -25.73 13.71
CA LYS A 352 16.25 -25.45 15.15
C LYS A 352 17.43 -26.18 15.79
N PHE A 353 17.88 -25.72 16.95
CA PHE A 353 18.69 -26.59 17.80
C PHE A 353 17.80 -27.71 18.37
N ARG A 354 18.36 -28.90 18.46
CA ARG A 354 17.64 -30.03 19.02
C ARG A 354 17.42 -29.84 20.52
N SER A 355 16.19 -29.63 20.93
CA SER A 355 15.77 -29.48 22.33
C SER A 355 15.06 -30.71 22.91
N MET A 356 14.83 -31.76 22.08
CA MET A 356 14.18 -33.02 22.46
C MET A 356 15.09 -34.20 22.24
N PHE A 357 14.79 -35.33 22.88
CA PHE A 357 15.47 -36.57 22.65
C PHE A 357 15.29 -37.08 21.22
N VAL A 358 16.21 -37.92 20.76
CA VAL A 358 16.14 -38.52 19.41
C VAL A 358 14.94 -39.46 19.35
N GLY A 359 14.10 -39.30 18.31
CA GLY A 359 12.88 -40.13 18.15
C GLY A 359 11.62 -39.57 18.79
N ALA A 360 11.70 -38.41 19.45
CA ALA A 360 10.58 -37.75 20.11
C ALA A 360 9.32 -37.52 19.23
N GLU A 361 9.46 -37.54 17.90
CA GLU A 361 8.32 -37.44 16.98
C GLU A 361 7.44 -38.67 17.00
N LYS A 362 8.01 -39.86 17.24
CA LYS A 362 7.25 -41.10 17.32
C LYS A 362 6.35 -41.14 18.55
N ASP A 363 6.76 -40.49 19.62
CA ASP A 363 6.01 -40.44 20.89
C ASP A 363 4.87 -39.44 20.87
N LEU A 364 4.79 -38.61 19.82
CA LEU A 364 3.73 -37.61 19.70
C LEU A 364 2.34 -38.21 19.66
N SER A 365 2.21 -39.39 19.04
CA SER A 365 0.91 -40.07 18.90
C SER A 365 0.32 -40.49 20.26
N SER A 366 1.17 -40.92 21.21
CA SER A 366 0.76 -41.31 22.56
C SER A 366 0.42 -40.11 23.46
N LEU A 367 0.94 -38.94 23.14
CA LEU A 367 0.75 -37.70 23.92
C LEU A 367 -0.40 -36.83 23.42
N LYS A 368 -1.05 -37.14 22.31
CA LYS A 368 -2.14 -36.36 21.74
C LYS A 368 -3.29 -36.08 22.71
N GLY A 369 -3.57 -37.04 23.62
CA GLY A 369 -4.60 -36.87 24.64
C GLY A 369 -4.30 -35.81 25.71
N SER A 370 -3.03 -35.39 25.83
CA SER A 370 -2.58 -34.36 26.78
C SER A 370 -2.40 -32.97 26.12
N ASN A 371 -3.03 -32.76 24.97
CA ASN A 371 -2.96 -31.49 24.28
C ASN A 371 -3.73 -30.42 25.06
N GLU A 372 -3.06 -29.29 25.37
CA GLU A 372 -3.63 -28.14 26.08
C GLU A 372 -4.27 -27.08 25.15
N MET A 373 -4.15 -27.27 23.83
CA MET A 373 -4.72 -26.35 22.83
C MET A 373 -5.90 -26.95 22.10
N SER A 374 -6.85 -26.06 21.73
CA SER A 374 -7.87 -26.40 20.74
C SER A 374 -7.29 -26.42 19.32
N GLY A 375 -7.92 -27.22 18.42
CA GLY A 375 -7.56 -27.26 17.01
C GLY A 375 -6.35 -28.13 16.65
N PRO A 376 -5.72 -27.88 15.48
CA PRO A 376 -4.73 -28.81 14.91
C PRO A 376 -3.33 -28.70 15.52
N VAL A 377 -3.08 -27.72 16.37
CA VAL A 377 -1.75 -27.46 16.96
C VAL A 377 -1.59 -28.25 18.25
N PHE A 378 -0.47 -28.97 18.40
CA PHE A 378 -0.13 -29.68 19.64
C PHE A 378 0.72 -28.77 20.55
N LYS A 379 0.30 -28.63 21.83
CA LYS A 379 1.03 -27.92 22.88
C LYS A 379 0.82 -28.62 24.21
N MET A 380 1.90 -28.84 24.93
CA MET A 380 1.92 -29.46 26.25
C MET A 380 2.94 -28.74 27.13
N ARG A 381 2.55 -28.38 28.35
CA ARG A 381 3.38 -27.58 29.28
C ARG A 381 4.60 -28.34 29.76
N ASP A 382 4.42 -29.57 30.24
CA ASP A 382 5.48 -30.43 30.75
C ASP A 382 5.70 -31.61 29.80
N ASP A 383 6.29 -31.31 28.63
CA ASP A 383 6.55 -32.33 27.60
C ASP A 383 7.77 -33.20 28.01
N PRO A 384 7.55 -34.50 28.27
CA PRO A 384 8.61 -35.39 28.74
C PRO A 384 9.72 -35.65 27.72
N ARG A 385 9.49 -35.29 26.47
CA ARG A 385 10.44 -35.47 25.38
C ARG A 385 11.55 -34.43 25.39
N ILE A 386 11.46 -33.39 26.22
CA ILE A 386 12.41 -32.25 26.26
C ILE A 386 13.62 -32.67 27.12
N THR A 387 14.84 -32.45 26.57
CA THR A 387 16.08 -32.67 27.33
C THR A 387 16.27 -31.59 28.41
N PRO A 388 17.06 -31.83 29.49
CA PRO A 388 17.34 -30.78 30.49
C PRO A 388 17.94 -29.52 29.88
N PHE A 389 18.92 -29.64 28.99
CA PHE A 389 19.49 -28.50 28.27
C PHE A 389 18.49 -27.89 27.27
N GLY A 390 17.64 -28.71 26.66
CA GLY A 390 16.55 -28.28 25.81
C GLY A 390 15.53 -27.39 26.53
N ARG A 391 15.23 -27.69 27.80
CA ARG A 391 14.36 -26.88 28.65
C ARG A 391 14.94 -25.47 28.89
N PHE A 392 16.25 -25.40 29.18
CA PHE A 392 16.95 -24.12 29.25
C PHE A 392 16.88 -23.34 27.93
N MET A 393 17.18 -23.98 26.79
CA MET A 393 17.14 -23.31 25.48
C MET A 393 15.73 -22.79 25.16
N ARG A 394 14.69 -23.59 25.41
CA ARG A 394 13.29 -23.20 25.14
C ARG A 394 12.84 -22.04 25.99
N ARG A 395 13.28 -21.97 27.25
CA ARG A 395 12.95 -20.88 28.17
C ARG A 395 13.34 -19.50 27.59
N PHE A 396 14.48 -19.45 26.88
CA PHE A 396 14.99 -18.22 26.27
C PHE A 396 14.85 -18.22 24.74
N SER A 397 14.09 -19.16 24.17
CA SER A 397 13.89 -19.35 22.71
C SER A 397 15.21 -19.49 21.92
N LEU A 398 16.29 -19.90 22.58
CA LEU A 398 17.61 -20.11 21.95
C LEU A 398 17.62 -21.27 20.95
N ASP A 399 16.70 -22.22 21.11
CA ASP A 399 16.52 -23.32 20.16
C ASP A 399 16.04 -22.83 18.78
N GLU A 400 15.45 -21.66 18.70
CA GLU A 400 14.94 -21.07 17.46
C GLU A 400 15.96 -20.22 16.69
N LEU A 401 17.14 -19.93 17.28
CA LEU A 401 18.17 -19.10 16.64
C LEU A 401 18.59 -19.58 15.24
N PRO A 402 18.69 -20.89 14.93
CA PRO A 402 19.04 -21.35 13.58
C PRO A 402 18.01 -20.94 12.51
N GLN A 403 16.79 -20.55 12.87
CA GLN A 403 15.81 -20.01 11.93
C GLN A 403 16.25 -18.66 11.33
N LEU A 404 17.21 -17.94 11.94
CA LEU A 404 17.82 -16.76 11.32
C LEU A 404 18.42 -17.08 9.95
N TRP A 405 18.91 -18.30 9.76
CA TRP A 405 19.35 -18.78 8.45
C TRP A 405 18.17 -18.90 7.46
N ASN A 406 17.02 -19.42 7.89
CA ASN A 406 15.83 -19.45 7.04
C ASN A 406 15.34 -18.04 6.68
N VAL A 407 15.47 -17.08 7.59
CA VAL A 407 15.19 -15.66 7.28
C VAL A 407 16.16 -15.12 6.24
N PHE A 408 17.46 -15.38 6.42
CA PHE A 408 18.49 -14.90 5.52
C PHE A 408 18.32 -15.42 4.08
N ILE A 409 18.03 -16.71 3.90
CA ILE A 409 17.83 -17.30 2.56
C ILE A 409 16.45 -16.97 1.96
N GLY A 410 15.47 -16.55 2.78
CA GLY A 410 14.16 -16.08 2.32
C GLY A 410 12.98 -17.03 2.47
N ASP A 411 13.18 -18.17 3.11
CA ASP A 411 12.08 -19.08 3.47
C ASP A 411 11.16 -18.46 4.52
N MET A 412 11.75 -17.67 5.42
CA MET A 412 11.07 -16.95 6.50
C MET A 412 11.36 -15.45 6.45
N SER A 413 10.69 -14.71 7.31
CA SER A 413 10.89 -13.30 7.64
C SER A 413 11.19 -13.17 9.14
N LEU A 414 11.73 -12.06 9.58
CA LEU A 414 11.85 -11.77 11.02
C LEU A 414 10.48 -11.70 11.68
N VAL A 415 9.50 -11.07 11.02
CA VAL A 415 8.13 -10.90 11.53
C VAL A 415 7.13 -11.48 10.52
N GLY A 416 6.21 -12.31 10.99
CA GLY A 416 5.18 -12.92 10.16
C GLY A 416 4.39 -13.99 10.90
N PRO A 417 3.35 -14.58 10.31
CA PRO A 417 2.62 -15.70 10.89
C PRO A 417 3.53 -16.87 11.24
N ARG A 418 3.21 -17.63 12.29
CA ARG A 418 3.99 -18.84 12.63
C ARG A 418 3.94 -19.86 11.50
N PRO A 419 5.10 -20.47 11.11
CA PRO A 419 5.13 -21.50 10.08
C PRO A 419 4.41 -22.79 10.56
N PRO A 420 3.29 -23.19 9.91
CA PRO A 420 2.58 -24.42 10.28
C PRO A 420 3.25 -25.66 9.71
N ILE A 421 2.98 -26.83 10.30
CA ILE A 421 3.31 -28.12 9.70
C ILE A 421 2.29 -28.49 8.61
N PRO A 422 2.68 -29.28 7.58
CA PRO A 422 1.75 -29.70 6.52
C PRO A 422 0.48 -30.38 7.05
N GLY A 423 0.60 -31.20 8.09
CA GLY A 423 -0.55 -31.87 8.72
C GLY A 423 -1.54 -30.91 9.38
N GLU A 424 -1.08 -29.79 9.97
CA GLU A 424 -1.95 -28.76 10.51
C GLU A 424 -2.76 -28.08 9.40
N VAL A 425 -2.09 -27.73 8.28
CA VAL A 425 -2.72 -27.06 7.14
C VAL A 425 -3.78 -27.91 6.46
N GLY A 426 -3.63 -29.23 6.49
CA GLY A 426 -4.65 -30.18 6.01
C GLY A 426 -5.98 -30.04 6.73
N LEU A 427 -5.96 -29.58 7.99
CA LEU A 427 -7.13 -29.37 8.83
C LEU A 427 -7.65 -27.93 8.84
N TYR A 428 -7.00 -27.01 8.11
CA TYR A 428 -7.39 -25.60 8.08
C TYR A 428 -8.67 -25.38 7.28
N ASP A 429 -9.57 -24.57 7.83
CA ASP A 429 -10.68 -24.00 7.08
C ASP A 429 -10.20 -22.94 6.06
N ARG A 430 -11.12 -22.46 5.22
CA ARG A 430 -10.81 -21.45 4.18
C ARG A 430 -10.20 -20.17 4.76
N LYS A 431 -10.66 -19.72 5.93
CA LYS A 431 -10.19 -18.51 6.59
C LYS A 431 -8.77 -18.70 7.14
N SER A 432 -8.50 -19.81 7.81
CA SER A 432 -7.19 -20.12 8.39
C SER A 432 -6.09 -20.28 7.34
N ARG A 433 -6.43 -20.74 6.13
CA ARG A 433 -5.48 -20.85 5.01
C ARG A 433 -4.90 -19.51 4.55
N ARG A 434 -5.60 -18.38 4.77
CA ARG A 434 -5.07 -17.05 4.48
C ARG A 434 -3.77 -16.72 5.23
N ARG A 435 -3.46 -17.39 6.33
CA ARG A 435 -2.18 -17.23 7.04
C ARG A 435 -0.96 -17.54 6.15
N LEU A 436 -1.16 -18.35 5.10
CA LEU A 436 -0.12 -18.69 4.13
C LEU A 436 0.10 -17.61 3.06
N SER A 437 -0.69 -16.53 3.04
CA SER A 437 -0.54 -15.44 2.07
C SER A 437 0.65 -14.51 2.36
N MET A 438 1.34 -14.70 3.48
CA MET A 438 2.55 -13.96 3.86
C MET A 438 3.66 -14.91 4.29
N ARG A 439 4.94 -14.46 4.14
CA ARG A 439 6.08 -15.26 4.62
C ARG A 439 5.97 -15.49 6.12
N PRO A 440 6.19 -16.72 6.60
CA PRO A 440 6.17 -17.02 8.03
C PRO A 440 7.30 -16.29 8.74
N GLY A 441 7.04 -15.89 10.00
CA GLY A 441 7.98 -15.13 10.81
C GLY A 441 8.74 -15.97 11.83
N LEU A 442 9.92 -15.47 12.22
CA LEU A 442 10.64 -15.91 13.41
C LEU A 442 9.87 -15.46 14.66
N THR A 443 9.29 -14.24 14.64
CA THR A 443 8.38 -13.74 15.64
C THR A 443 7.02 -13.37 15.02
N CYS A 444 5.97 -13.39 15.82
CA CYS A 444 4.60 -13.12 15.39
C CYS A 444 3.81 -12.40 16.48
N THR A 445 2.65 -11.83 16.10
CA THR A 445 1.83 -11.00 16.99
C THR A 445 1.43 -11.72 18.27
N TRP A 446 0.97 -12.96 18.19
CA TRP A 446 0.53 -13.70 19.37
C TRP A 446 1.70 -14.08 20.31
N GLN A 447 2.94 -14.27 19.79
CA GLN A 447 4.12 -14.52 20.61
C GLN A 447 4.47 -13.33 21.53
N VAL A 448 4.13 -12.13 21.13
CA VAL A 448 4.43 -10.89 21.85
C VAL A 448 3.25 -10.43 22.71
N SER A 449 2.02 -10.91 22.41
CA SER A 449 0.78 -10.50 23.06
C SER A 449 0.26 -11.46 24.14
N GLY A 450 1.11 -12.36 24.67
CA GLY A 450 0.70 -13.29 25.74
C GLY A 450 0.80 -14.77 25.36
N ARG A 451 1.97 -15.17 24.89
CA ARG A 451 2.37 -16.51 24.38
C ARG A 451 1.62 -17.75 24.93
N ASN A 452 1.26 -17.75 26.21
CA ASN A 452 0.69 -18.93 26.89
C ASN A 452 -0.77 -18.79 27.28
N GLU A 453 -1.33 -17.58 27.20
CA GLU A 453 -2.70 -17.31 27.63
C GLU A 453 -3.73 -17.59 26.54
N ILE A 454 -3.28 -17.72 25.27
CA ILE A 454 -4.16 -17.98 24.14
C ILE A 454 -4.22 -19.49 23.91
N ALA A 455 -5.31 -20.11 24.38
CA ALA A 455 -5.56 -21.54 24.23
C ALA A 455 -6.39 -21.89 22.99
N ASP A 456 -7.10 -20.92 22.38
CA ASP A 456 -7.92 -21.16 21.19
C ASP A 456 -7.14 -20.87 19.92
N PHE A 457 -7.12 -21.84 19.01
CA PHE A 457 -6.52 -21.73 17.69
C PHE A 457 -7.17 -20.63 16.84
N LYS A 458 -8.48 -20.36 17.02
CA LYS A 458 -9.19 -19.31 16.29
C LYS A 458 -8.65 -17.92 16.63
N ASP A 459 -8.29 -17.69 17.88
CA ASP A 459 -7.70 -16.41 18.32
C ASP A 459 -6.31 -16.20 17.72
N TRP A 460 -5.50 -17.28 17.61
CA TRP A 460 -4.23 -17.21 16.89
C TRP A 460 -4.43 -16.82 15.43
N VAL A 461 -5.40 -17.45 14.76
CA VAL A 461 -5.73 -17.14 13.37
C VAL A 461 -6.17 -15.69 13.25
N ALA A 462 -7.01 -15.19 14.16
CA ALA A 462 -7.49 -13.81 14.14
C ALA A 462 -6.33 -12.81 14.25
N LEU A 463 -5.37 -13.02 15.16
CA LEU A 463 -4.19 -12.19 15.34
C LEU A 463 -3.25 -12.22 14.13
N ASP A 464 -3.06 -13.39 13.51
CA ASP A 464 -2.24 -13.51 12.31
C ASP A 464 -2.91 -12.83 11.11
N LEU A 465 -4.23 -12.93 10.97
CA LEU A 465 -4.98 -12.25 9.92
C LEU A 465 -5.03 -10.74 10.12
N ASP A 466 -5.20 -10.26 11.36
CA ASP A 466 -5.08 -8.82 11.64
C ASP A 466 -3.69 -8.28 11.28
N TYR A 467 -2.64 -9.06 11.56
CA TYR A 467 -1.29 -8.68 11.16
C TYR A 467 -1.17 -8.56 9.64
N ILE A 468 -1.69 -9.55 8.89
CA ILE A 468 -1.64 -9.57 7.41
C ILE A 468 -2.44 -8.41 6.81
N ASP A 469 -3.67 -8.20 7.29
CA ASP A 469 -4.60 -7.20 6.74
C ASP A 469 -4.15 -5.76 7.03
N ASN A 470 -3.55 -5.54 8.20
CA ASN A 470 -3.08 -4.23 8.67
C ASN A 470 -1.54 -4.15 8.70
N TRP A 471 -0.86 -4.89 7.84
CA TRP A 471 0.60 -4.92 7.81
C TRP A 471 1.19 -3.54 7.45
N SER A 472 2.26 -3.17 8.14
CA SER A 472 3.12 -2.04 7.84
C SER A 472 4.54 -2.29 8.35
N LEU A 473 5.54 -1.64 7.76
CA LEU A 473 6.92 -1.71 8.24
C LEU A 473 7.05 -1.26 9.71
N MET A 474 6.27 -0.26 10.13
CA MET A 474 6.26 0.22 11.51
C MET A 474 5.72 -0.84 12.48
N LYS A 475 4.71 -1.63 12.05
CA LYS A 475 4.19 -2.76 12.84
C LYS A 475 5.27 -3.83 13.02
N ASP A 476 6.08 -4.12 11.98
CA ASP A 476 7.22 -5.04 12.07
C ASP A 476 8.25 -4.55 13.07
N ILE A 477 8.68 -3.30 12.97
CA ILE A 477 9.65 -2.70 13.90
C ILE A 477 9.13 -2.76 15.33
N SER A 478 7.85 -2.41 15.55
CA SER A 478 7.23 -2.49 16.87
C SER A 478 7.23 -3.90 17.44
N LEU A 479 6.92 -4.91 16.63
CA LEU A 479 6.93 -6.32 17.05
C LEU A 479 8.34 -6.82 17.36
N LEU A 480 9.35 -6.44 16.56
CA LEU A 480 10.75 -6.76 16.83
C LEU A 480 11.22 -6.17 18.16
N LEU A 481 10.92 -4.88 18.42
CA LEU A 481 11.27 -4.24 19.68
C LEU A 481 10.59 -4.90 20.90
N ARG A 482 9.35 -5.33 20.76
CA ARG A 482 8.63 -6.06 21.81
C ARG A 482 9.11 -7.49 22.01
N THR A 483 9.69 -8.12 20.96
CA THR A 483 10.23 -9.47 21.05
C THR A 483 11.49 -9.53 21.91
N ILE A 484 12.33 -8.50 21.90
CA ILE A 484 13.59 -8.46 22.68
C ILE A 484 13.34 -8.68 24.20
N PRO A 485 12.50 -7.89 24.89
CA PRO A 485 12.22 -8.13 26.29
C PRO A 485 11.52 -9.47 26.55
N ALA A 486 10.62 -9.90 25.65
CA ALA A 486 9.93 -11.19 25.80
C ALA A 486 10.90 -12.38 25.78
N VAL A 487 11.96 -12.32 24.97
CA VAL A 487 13.01 -13.34 24.93
C VAL A 487 13.95 -13.24 26.14
N LEU A 488 14.39 -12.04 26.52
CA LEU A 488 15.33 -11.83 27.63
C LEU A 488 14.73 -12.19 28.99
N ILE A 489 13.46 -11.84 29.22
CA ILE A 489 12.77 -12.11 30.50
C ILE A 489 12.27 -13.57 30.55
N GLY A 490 12.18 -14.24 29.40
CA GLY A 490 11.68 -15.62 29.29
C GLY A 490 10.17 -15.71 29.66
N THR A 491 9.44 -14.59 29.62
CA THR A 491 8.01 -14.57 29.90
C THR A 491 7.25 -15.34 28.83
N GLY A 492 6.59 -16.41 29.26
CA GLY A 492 5.75 -17.23 28.38
C GLY A 492 6.47 -18.29 27.53
N ALA A 493 7.75 -18.51 27.69
CA ALA A 493 8.45 -19.66 27.14
C ALA A 493 8.47 -20.78 28.18
N ARG A 494 7.60 -21.75 28.02
CA ARG A 494 7.56 -23.01 28.83
C ARG A 494 7.47 -24.19 27.90
#